data_81cc0da19f124e26a8dac8d52f3770a5
#
_entry.id   81cc0da19f124e26a8dac8d52f3770a5
#
_cell.length_a   1.000
_cell.length_b   1.000
_cell.length_c   1.000
_cell.angle_alpha   90.00
_cell.angle_beta   90.00
_cell.angle_gamma   90.00
#
_symmetry.space_group_name_H-M   'P 1'
#
loop_
_entity.id
_entity.type
_entity.pdbx_description
1 polymer ?
#
loop_
_entity_poly.entity_id
_entity_poly.type
_entity_poly.pdbx_seq_one_letter_code
_entity_poly.pdbx_strand_id
1 'polypeptide(L)'
;MPSPVVRSLPNWFTIANLLCGVFSIILNMNGLVWISALLIFAAALMDLFDGRIARRLKVNSEVGVELDSLADIVSFGVAPALLVYTLAPHSMLSSFAFTFYAAMGALRLARFSASPTIGYFMGIPIPLAGLVIAGMALFDYSNAYITIILAILMVSPIRIKKL
;
A
#
# COMPACT_ATOMS: atom_id res chain seq x y z
N MET A 1 -3.27 -3.39 -32.83
CA MET A 1 -2.88 -4.01 -31.56
C MET A 1 -1.75 -3.17 -30.95
N PRO A 2 -1.78 -2.82 -29.67
CA PRO A 2 -0.67 -2.07 -29.06
C PRO A 2 0.61 -2.90 -29.09
N SER A 3 1.76 -2.22 -29.30
CA SER A 3 3.06 -2.87 -29.33
C SER A 3 3.40 -3.59 -28.00
N PRO A 4 4.29 -4.60 -27.98
CA PRO A 4 4.68 -5.29 -26.75
C PRO A 4 5.18 -4.32 -25.66
N VAL A 5 5.86 -3.25 -26.03
CA VAL A 5 6.35 -2.20 -25.13
C VAL A 5 5.19 -1.46 -24.46
N VAL A 6 4.13 -1.14 -25.21
CA VAL A 6 2.94 -0.45 -24.67
C VAL A 6 2.16 -1.35 -23.69
N ARG A 7 2.18 -2.67 -23.91
CA ARG A 7 1.55 -3.64 -23.00
C ARG A 7 2.29 -3.77 -21.66
N SER A 8 3.58 -3.50 -21.62
CA SER A 8 4.39 -3.59 -20.40
C SER A 8 4.47 -2.28 -19.62
N LEU A 9 3.96 -1.17 -20.16
CA LEU A 9 4.00 0.13 -19.47
C LEU A 9 3.40 0.12 -18.06
N PRO A 10 2.21 -0.48 -17.79
CA PRO A 10 1.70 -0.55 -16.43
C PRO A 10 2.67 -1.26 -15.48
N ASN A 11 3.26 -2.36 -15.90
CA ASN A 11 4.20 -3.13 -15.06
C ASN A 11 5.44 -2.30 -14.65
N TRP A 12 5.90 -1.36 -15.49
CA TRP A 12 7.00 -0.47 -15.13
C TRP A 12 6.63 0.48 -13.99
N PHE A 13 5.40 1.01 -13.99
CA PHE A 13 4.91 1.84 -12.89
C PHE A 13 4.70 1.03 -11.63
N THR A 14 4.21 -0.21 -11.73
CA THR A 14 4.09 -1.14 -10.60
C THR A 14 5.46 -1.46 -10.00
N ILE A 15 6.49 -1.69 -10.84
CA ILE A 15 7.86 -1.89 -10.37
C ILE A 15 8.39 -0.61 -9.71
N ALA A 16 8.11 0.57 -10.26
CA ALA A 16 8.49 1.83 -9.64
C ALA A 16 7.81 2.04 -8.28
N ASN A 17 6.53 1.69 -8.14
CA ASN A 17 5.83 1.63 -6.87
C ASN A 17 6.57 0.74 -5.86
N LEU A 18 6.88 -0.49 -6.24
CA LEU A 18 7.62 -1.44 -5.41
C LEU A 18 8.99 -0.89 -4.98
N LEU A 19 9.75 -0.31 -5.92
CA LEU A 19 11.05 0.29 -5.62
C LEU A 19 10.94 1.43 -4.62
N CYS A 20 9.95 2.32 -4.76
CA CYS A 20 9.67 3.38 -3.78
C CYS A 20 9.40 2.79 -2.39
N GLY A 21 8.61 1.72 -2.30
CA GLY A 21 8.34 1.02 -1.04
C GLY A 21 9.60 0.43 -0.41
N VAL A 22 10.42 -0.27 -1.18
CA VAL A 22 11.68 -0.85 -0.70
C VAL A 22 12.66 0.24 -0.26
N PHE A 23 12.84 1.31 -1.05
CA PHE A 23 13.68 2.44 -0.65
C PHE A 23 13.16 3.15 0.59
N SER A 24 11.84 3.28 0.74
CA SER A 24 11.23 3.79 1.97
C SER A 24 11.66 2.98 3.19
N ILE A 25 11.62 1.66 3.12
CA ILE A 25 12.08 0.78 4.20
C ILE A 25 13.57 1.01 4.52
N ILE A 26 14.41 1.04 3.51
CA ILE A 26 15.87 1.26 3.67
C ILE A 26 16.15 2.61 4.33
N LEU A 27 15.51 3.68 3.87
CA LEU A 27 15.71 5.01 4.42
C LEU A 27 15.20 5.13 5.86
N ASN A 28 14.08 4.49 6.16
CA ASN A 28 13.56 4.42 7.52
C ASN A 28 14.54 3.71 8.48
N MET A 29 15.14 2.61 8.05
CA MET A 29 16.18 1.89 8.82
C MET A 29 17.43 2.76 9.06
N ASN A 30 17.70 3.74 8.20
CA ASN A 30 18.79 4.70 8.35
C ASN A 30 18.36 5.97 9.11
N GLY A 31 17.19 5.99 9.71
CA GLY A 31 16.67 7.13 10.50
C GLY A 31 16.11 8.29 9.67
N LEU A 32 16.01 8.12 8.35
CA LEU A 32 15.50 9.15 7.43
C LEU A 32 13.97 9.02 7.28
N VAL A 33 13.25 9.10 8.39
CA VAL A 33 11.79 8.88 8.49
C VAL A 33 11.01 9.78 7.56
N TRP A 34 11.36 11.07 7.48
CA TRP A 34 10.63 12.05 6.67
C TRP A 34 10.70 11.72 5.17
N ILE A 35 11.90 11.40 4.66
CA ILE A 35 12.10 11.02 3.25
C ILE A 35 11.43 9.66 2.98
N SER A 36 11.51 8.74 3.93
CA SER A 36 10.83 7.44 3.86
C SER A 36 9.31 7.62 3.69
N ALA A 37 8.69 8.50 4.48
CA ALA A 37 7.27 8.81 4.36
C ALA A 37 6.93 9.42 2.98
N LEU A 38 7.75 10.34 2.46
CA LEU A 38 7.56 10.92 1.13
C LEU A 38 7.63 9.88 0.02
N LEU A 39 8.49 8.86 0.15
CA LEU A 39 8.54 7.76 -0.83
C LEU A 39 7.27 6.91 -0.85
N ILE A 40 6.56 6.79 0.26
CA ILE A 40 5.24 6.12 0.28
C ILE A 40 4.22 6.95 -0.52
N PHE A 41 4.25 8.28 -0.42
CA PHE A 41 3.42 9.13 -1.28
C PHE A 41 3.80 9.01 -2.76
N ALA A 42 5.10 8.93 -3.08
CA ALA A 42 5.55 8.68 -4.45
C ALA A 42 5.09 7.30 -4.96
N ALA A 43 5.16 6.26 -4.13
CA ALA A 43 4.63 4.94 -4.44
C ALA A 43 3.13 4.99 -4.80
N ALA A 44 2.34 5.75 -4.03
CA ALA A 44 0.91 5.92 -4.30
C ALA A 44 0.64 6.64 -5.63
N LEU A 45 1.49 7.59 -6.03
CA LEU A 45 1.39 8.22 -7.34
C LEU A 45 1.68 7.21 -8.46
N MET A 46 2.69 6.36 -8.31
CA MET A 46 3.02 5.33 -9.30
C MET A 46 1.87 4.32 -9.45
N ASP A 47 1.29 3.86 -8.34
CA ASP A 47 0.10 3.01 -8.29
C ASP A 47 -1.11 3.65 -9.01
N LEU A 48 -1.35 4.93 -8.80
CA LEU A 48 -2.42 5.64 -9.51
C LEU A 48 -2.16 5.72 -11.02
N PHE A 49 -0.91 5.84 -11.45
CA PHE A 49 -0.57 5.91 -12.87
C PHE A 49 -0.71 4.55 -13.55
N ASP A 50 -0.23 3.46 -12.94
CA ASP A 50 -0.34 2.13 -13.55
C ASP A 50 -1.80 1.72 -13.72
N GLY A 51 -2.63 1.91 -12.70
CA GLY A 51 -4.06 1.62 -12.76
C GLY A 51 -4.82 2.47 -13.81
N ARG A 52 -4.42 3.75 -14.01
CA ARG A 52 -5.00 4.59 -15.05
C ARG A 52 -4.57 4.16 -16.45
N ILE A 53 -3.29 3.85 -16.61
CA ILE A 53 -2.71 3.44 -17.90
C ILE A 53 -3.27 2.07 -18.31
N ALA A 54 -3.31 1.09 -17.39
CA ALA A 54 -3.88 -0.22 -17.66
C ALA A 54 -5.34 -0.14 -18.14
N ARG A 55 -6.15 0.68 -17.49
CA ARG A 55 -7.55 0.91 -17.89
C ARG A 55 -7.68 1.60 -19.26
N ARG A 56 -6.87 2.62 -19.55
CA ARG A 56 -6.89 3.34 -20.84
C ARG A 56 -6.44 2.46 -21.99
N LEU A 57 -5.42 1.65 -21.77
CA LEU A 57 -4.87 0.77 -22.81
C LEU A 57 -5.64 -0.56 -22.93
N LYS A 58 -6.57 -0.84 -22.02
CA LYS A 58 -7.30 -2.12 -21.91
C LYS A 58 -6.34 -3.33 -21.85
N VAL A 59 -5.21 -3.16 -21.19
CA VAL A 59 -4.14 -4.16 -21.05
C VAL A 59 -4.16 -4.65 -19.62
N ASN A 60 -4.98 -5.66 -19.36
CA ASN A 60 -4.97 -6.37 -18.08
C ASN A 60 -4.33 -7.75 -18.30
N SER A 61 -3.23 -8.02 -17.62
CA SER A 61 -2.64 -9.36 -17.54
C SER A 61 -2.76 -9.88 -16.11
N GLU A 62 -2.94 -11.18 -15.96
CA GLU A 62 -2.97 -11.83 -14.64
C GLU A 62 -1.69 -11.53 -13.86
N VAL A 63 -0.53 -11.64 -14.52
CA VAL A 63 0.77 -11.29 -13.93
C VAL A 63 0.83 -9.84 -13.46
N GLY A 64 0.25 -8.88 -14.23
CA GLY A 64 0.21 -7.48 -13.85
C GLY A 64 -0.61 -7.23 -12.59
N VAL A 65 -1.74 -7.89 -12.44
CA VAL A 65 -2.61 -7.79 -11.25
C VAL A 65 -1.92 -8.37 -10.02
N GLU A 66 -1.25 -9.52 -10.15
CA GLU A 66 -0.52 -10.12 -9.04
C GLU A 66 0.70 -9.28 -8.66
N LEU A 67 1.44 -8.73 -9.64
CA LEU A 67 2.58 -7.85 -9.40
C LEU A 67 2.15 -6.58 -8.65
N ASP A 68 1.02 -6.00 -9.02
CA ASP A 68 0.41 -4.84 -8.36
C ASP A 68 0.10 -5.14 -6.88
N SER A 69 -0.55 -6.27 -6.61
CA SER A 69 -0.83 -6.71 -5.24
C SER A 69 0.43 -6.94 -4.42
N LEU A 70 1.49 -7.50 -5.02
CA LEU A 70 2.77 -7.70 -4.35
C LEU A 70 3.50 -6.37 -4.08
N ALA A 71 3.45 -5.42 -5.01
CA ALA A 71 4.00 -4.09 -4.82
C ALA A 71 3.26 -3.34 -3.70
N ASP A 72 1.93 -3.39 -3.70
CA ASP A 72 1.08 -2.72 -2.72
C ASP A 72 1.30 -3.20 -1.30
N ILE A 73 1.47 -4.51 -1.09
CA ILE A 73 1.74 -5.01 0.26
C ILE A 73 3.08 -4.50 0.82
N VAL A 74 4.08 -4.33 -0.02
CA VAL A 74 5.37 -3.75 0.40
C VAL A 74 5.25 -2.25 0.64
N SER A 75 4.71 -1.50 -0.31
CA SER A 75 4.68 -0.03 -0.30
C SER A 75 3.66 0.55 0.68
N PHE A 76 2.51 -0.13 0.88
CA PHE A 76 1.40 0.38 1.71
C PHE A 76 1.06 -0.51 2.89
N GLY A 77 1.63 -1.71 2.96
CA GLY A 77 1.52 -2.62 4.10
C GLY A 77 2.76 -2.54 4.99
N VAL A 78 3.88 -3.05 4.51
CA VAL A 78 5.10 -3.22 5.31
C VAL A 78 5.81 -1.89 5.57
N ALA A 79 6.02 -1.05 4.55
CA ALA A 79 6.75 0.21 4.70
C ALA A 79 6.08 1.18 5.69
N PRO A 80 4.76 1.48 5.61
CA PRO A 80 4.09 2.31 6.60
C PRO A 80 4.07 1.67 8.00
N ALA A 81 3.87 0.37 8.11
CA ALA A 81 3.91 -0.33 9.38
C ALA A 81 5.27 -0.15 10.07
N LEU A 82 6.36 -0.24 9.32
CA LEU A 82 7.71 -0.04 9.84
C LEU A 82 7.94 1.41 10.29
N LEU A 83 7.38 2.40 9.59
CA LEU A 83 7.41 3.81 10.03
C LEU A 83 6.77 3.99 11.41
N VAL A 84 5.59 3.41 11.63
CA VAL A 84 4.91 3.46 12.93
C VAL A 84 5.77 2.80 14.00
N TYR A 85 6.37 1.66 13.71
CA TYR A 85 7.18 0.92 14.66
C TYR A 85 8.45 1.67 15.07
N THR A 86 9.13 2.33 14.14
CA THR A 86 10.35 3.10 14.42
C THR A 86 10.09 4.39 15.19
N LEU A 87 8.94 5.03 14.98
CA LEU A 87 8.54 6.24 15.69
C LEU A 87 7.87 5.95 17.05
N ALA A 88 7.33 4.75 17.22
CA ALA A 88 6.66 4.37 18.45
C ALA A 88 7.67 3.92 19.52
N PRO A 89 7.33 4.05 20.82
CA PRO A 89 8.07 3.33 21.86
C PRO A 89 8.08 1.84 21.56
N HIS A 90 9.23 1.20 21.69
CA HIS A 90 9.36 -0.24 21.51
C HIS A 90 8.60 -0.98 22.61
N SER A 91 7.38 -1.35 22.33
CA SER A 91 6.45 -2.02 23.23
C SER A 91 5.81 -3.22 22.54
N MET A 92 5.25 -4.14 23.33
CA MET A 92 4.48 -5.27 22.81
C MET A 92 3.29 -4.79 21.95
N LEU A 93 2.66 -3.68 22.34
CA LEU A 93 1.55 -3.08 21.59
C LEU A 93 2.00 -2.55 20.23
N SER A 94 3.16 -1.88 20.15
CA SER A 94 3.71 -1.39 18.89
C SER A 94 4.08 -2.53 17.95
N SER A 95 4.70 -3.59 18.48
CA SER A 95 5.04 -4.79 17.72
C SER A 95 3.80 -5.52 17.21
N PHE A 96 2.75 -5.60 18.04
CA PHE A 96 1.46 -6.17 17.62
C PHE A 96 0.80 -5.32 16.54
N ALA A 97 0.73 -4.00 16.71
CA ALA A 97 0.13 -3.09 15.74
C ALA A 97 0.81 -3.17 14.36
N PHE A 98 2.14 -3.22 14.34
CA PHE A 98 2.95 -3.40 13.15
C PHE A 98 2.60 -4.69 12.39
N THR A 99 2.70 -5.83 13.08
CA THR A 99 2.45 -7.14 12.48
C THR A 99 1.00 -7.31 12.07
N PHE A 100 0.08 -6.86 12.89
CA PHE A 100 -1.36 -6.94 12.63
C PHE A 100 -1.76 -6.11 11.41
N TYR A 101 -1.23 -4.88 11.27
CA TYR A 101 -1.50 -4.03 10.12
C TYR A 101 -1.02 -4.67 8.81
N ALA A 102 0.21 -5.17 8.77
CA ALA A 102 0.76 -5.84 7.58
C ALA A 102 -0.03 -7.10 7.23
N ALA A 103 -0.40 -7.93 8.23
CA ALA A 103 -1.17 -9.14 8.03
C ALA A 103 -2.59 -8.84 7.49
N MET A 104 -3.27 -7.82 8.03
CA MET A 104 -4.60 -7.42 7.55
C MET A 104 -4.54 -6.82 6.14
N GLY A 105 -3.50 -6.08 5.81
CA GLY A 105 -3.25 -5.61 4.45
C GLY A 105 -3.10 -6.76 3.45
N ALA A 106 -2.27 -7.76 3.79
CA ALA A 106 -2.09 -8.94 2.96
C ALA A 106 -3.40 -9.74 2.79
N LEU A 107 -4.14 -9.96 3.88
CA LEU A 107 -5.43 -10.66 3.84
C LEU A 107 -6.45 -9.94 2.95
N ARG A 108 -6.47 -8.59 3.03
CA ARG A 108 -7.35 -7.78 2.18
C ARG A 108 -7.01 -7.94 0.71
N LEU A 109 -5.73 -7.84 0.34
CA LEU A 109 -5.29 -8.00 -1.05
C LEU A 109 -5.59 -9.40 -1.58
N ALA A 110 -5.32 -10.45 -0.78
CA ALA A 110 -5.62 -11.82 -1.14
C ALA A 110 -7.14 -12.05 -1.37
N ARG A 111 -8.00 -11.48 -0.53
CA ARG A 111 -9.46 -11.56 -0.72
C ARG A 111 -9.92 -10.84 -1.97
N PHE A 112 -9.34 -9.68 -2.27
CA PHE A 112 -9.68 -8.91 -3.47
C PHE A 112 -9.23 -9.63 -4.74
N SER A 113 -8.05 -10.27 -4.74
CA SER A 113 -7.54 -11.06 -5.85
C SER A 113 -8.42 -12.29 -6.11
N ALA A 114 -8.85 -12.99 -5.04
CA ALA A 114 -9.68 -14.20 -5.14
C ALA A 114 -11.13 -13.91 -5.56
N SER A 115 -11.68 -12.76 -5.16
CA SER A 115 -13.08 -12.39 -5.41
C SER A 115 -13.20 -10.89 -5.67
N PRO A 116 -12.91 -10.43 -6.89
CA PRO A 116 -13.03 -9.01 -7.23
C PRO A 116 -14.48 -8.53 -7.06
N THR A 117 -14.67 -7.47 -6.28
CA THR A 117 -15.99 -6.87 -6.08
C THR A 117 -16.34 -5.92 -7.22
N ILE A 118 -17.53 -6.07 -7.81
CA ILE A 118 -18.01 -5.21 -8.88
C ILE A 118 -18.87 -4.09 -8.28
N GLY A 119 -18.47 -2.84 -8.52
CA GLY A 119 -19.28 -1.65 -8.18
C GLY A 119 -19.14 -1.10 -6.76
N TYR A 120 -18.42 -1.76 -5.85
CA TYR A 120 -18.13 -1.28 -4.50
C TYR A 120 -16.78 -1.79 -4.00
N PHE A 121 -16.20 -1.11 -3.02
CA PHE A 121 -15.03 -1.61 -2.28
C PHE A 121 -15.46 -2.16 -0.93
N MET A 122 -14.88 -3.28 -0.52
CA MET A 122 -15.00 -3.77 0.85
C MET A 122 -13.82 -3.25 1.67
N GLY A 123 -14.11 -2.49 2.72
CA GLY A 123 -13.10 -1.87 3.56
C GLY A 123 -12.32 -0.73 2.91
N ILE A 124 -11.39 -0.16 3.66
CA ILE A 124 -10.51 0.92 3.19
C ILE A 124 -9.44 0.35 2.25
N PRO A 125 -9.15 1.01 1.12
CA PRO A 125 -8.03 0.63 0.24
C PRO A 125 -6.69 0.68 0.98
N ILE A 126 -5.81 -0.29 0.73
CA ILE A 126 -4.49 -0.35 1.38
C ILE A 126 -3.61 0.89 1.08
N PRO A 127 -3.61 1.48 -0.14
CA PRO A 127 -2.89 2.72 -0.37
C PRO A 127 -3.38 3.87 0.52
N LEU A 128 -4.69 3.98 0.73
CA LEU A 128 -5.24 5.03 1.60
C LEU A 128 -4.80 4.86 3.05
N ALA A 129 -4.86 3.65 3.59
CA ALA A 129 -4.38 3.37 4.94
C ALA A 129 -2.88 3.65 5.09
N GLY A 130 -2.07 3.24 4.10
CA GLY A 130 -0.64 3.53 4.06
C GLY A 130 -0.32 5.03 4.01
N LEU A 131 -1.08 5.81 3.23
CA LEU A 131 -0.93 7.26 3.15
C LEU A 131 -1.29 7.97 4.46
N VAL A 132 -2.31 7.50 5.18
CA VAL A 132 -2.66 8.04 6.50
C VAL A 132 -1.50 7.85 7.47
N ILE A 133 -0.92 6.65 7.51
CA ILE A 133 0.25 6.36 8.36
C ILE A 133 1.47 7.17 7.94
N ALA A 134 1.78 7.25 6.65
CA ALA A 134 2.88 8.07 6.15
C ALA A 134 2.67 9.57 6.47
N GLY A 135 1.44 10.05 6.37
CA GLY A 135 1.06 11.40 6.78
C GLY A 135 1.31 11.66 8.27
N MET A 136 0.95 10.72 9.13
CA MET A 136 1.26 10.80 10.57
C MET A 136 2.77 10.87 10.79
N ALA A 137 3.55 10.05 10.08
CA ALA A 137 5.00 10.01 10.20
C ALA A 137 5.69 11.31 9.75
N LEU A 138 5.12 12.06 8.81
CA LEU A 138 5.62 13.40 8.43
C LEU A 138 5.57 14.41 9.57
N PHE A 139 4.70 14.20 10.56
CA PHE A 139 4.59 15.02 11.78
C PHE A 139 5.25 14.36 12.99
N ASP A 140 6.15 13.40 12.78
CA ASP A 140 6.79 12.61 13.83
C ASP A 140 5.78 12.00 14.83
N TYR A 141 4.57 11.70 14.35
CA TYR A 141 3.50 11.16 15.15
C TYR A 141 3.28 9.67 14.83
N SER A 142 3.18 8.88 15.86
CA SER A 142 2.88 7.45 15.78
C SER A 142 1.88 7.04 16.85
N ASN A 143 0.89 6.24 16.48
CA ASN A 143 -0.10 5.74 17.40
C ASN A 143 -0.52 4.31 17.04
N ALA A 144 -0.20 3.37 17.92
CA ALA A 144 -0.52 1.95 17.73
C ALA A 144 -2.03 1.68 17.62
N TYR A 145 -2.87 2.41 18.36
CA TYR A 145 -4.32 2.25 18.30
C TYR A 145 -4.89 2.68 16.96
N ILE A 146 -4.44 3.80 16.40
CA ILE A 146 -4.86 4.25 15.06
C ILE A 146 -4.44 3.22 14.02
N THR A 147 -3.24 2.68 14.13
CA THR A 147 -2.73 1.63 13.21
C THR A 147 -3.60 0.37 13.27
N ILE A 148 -3.99 -0.06 14.46
CA ILE A 148 -4.89 -1.22 14.66
C ILE A 148 -6.28 -0.93 14.08
N ILE A 149 -6.81 0.26 14.31
CA ILE A 149 -8.12 0.68 13.77
C ILE A 149 -8.08 0.66 12.23
N LEU A 150 -7.03 1.20 11.62
CA LEU A 150 -6.85 1.16 10.16
C LEU A 150 -6.77 -0.28 9.64
N ALA A 151 -6.07 -1.16 10.35
CA ALA A 151 -5.99 -2.58 10.00
C ALA A 151 -7.36 -3.26 10.02
N ILE A 152 -8.16 -3.01 11.05
CA ILE A 152 -9.54 -3.53 11.16
C ILE A 152 -10.42 -2.97 10.04
N LEU A 153 -10.32 -1.68 9.75
CA LEU A 153 -11.11 -1.02 8.71
C LEU A 153 -10.78 -1.54 7.30
N MET A 154 -9.53 -1.94 7.05
CA MET A 154 -9.15 -2.57 5.77
C MET A 154 -9.87 -3.89 5.50
N VAL A 155 -10.13 -4.69 6.53
CA VAL A 155 -10.77 -6.01 6.42
C VAL A 155 -12.27 -5.96 6.71
N SER A 156 -12.79 -4.83 7.15
CA SER A 156 -14.19 -4.67 7.53
C SER A 156 -15.12 -4.86 6.32
N PRO A 157 -16.34 -5.39 6.54
CA PRO A 157 -17.33 -5.58 5.46
C PRO A 157 -18.04 -4.28 5.05
N ILE A 158 -17.51 -3.11 5.45
CA ILE A 158 -18.08 -1.82 5.09
C ILE A 158 -17.98 -1.63 3.58
N ARG A 159 -19.14 -1.45 2.94
CA ARG A 159 -19.22 -1.24 1.50
C ARG A 159 -19.04 0.25 1.19
N ILE A 160 -17.95 0.59 0.54
CA ILE A 160 -17.69 1.96 0.07
C ILE A 160 -18.05 2.00 -1.43
N LYS A 161 -19.02 2.86 -1.77
CA LYS A 161 -19.44 3.02 -3.17
C LYS A 161 -18.23 3.51 -4.00
N LYS A 162 -18.01 2.85 -5.12
CA LYS A 162 -16.99 3.28 -6.08
C LYS A 162 -17.45 4.59 -6.73
N LEU A 163 -16.69 5.66 -6.54
CA LEU A 163 -16.90 6.94 -7.21
C LEU A 163 -16.43 6.87 -8.66
#